data_355960c9ed060259798528ca5b4c7c2f
#
_entry.id   355960c9ed060259798528ca5b4c7c2f
#
_cell.length_a   1.000
_cell.length_b   1.000
_cell.length_c   1.000
_cell.angle_alpha   90.00
_cell.angle_beta   90.00
_cell.angle_gamma   90.00
#
_symmetry.space_group_name_H-M   'P 1'
#
loop_
_entity.id
_entity.type
_entity.pdbx_description
1 polymer ?
#
loop_
_entity_poly.entity_id
_entity_poly.type
_entity_poly.pdbx_seq_one_letter_code
_entity_poly.pdbx_strand_id
1 'polypeptide(L)'
;MRFELPRTGVLEAIGRELESTPVLLLVAPRGGGKSHFLNRLFERNQARGTPSALVQLEPVSGSPETLDSELSRLAGPILGRVAASGTPAFDSLLRRLAQRRRNATLFLDDVTEIRTLSYYPGVEEPLDKFIAAVESGGRAVLTSRFSYWMARRFPELPVRAVPRVSSPELAEAGVSDSELTASASAGILVHAISIAESLEEGAGSVESALARELSPGGRIEAECRATLSELLHRARGYGACKTVLHVLSDEEGLKLSEVARRVDRTPGSTRDYLRWLEEVDLIAIREKRYYFVDPVLRVWTRIYARGTPPGKDDIRREVEGYLEGITPVPVASENLEPVFTLPAPQREDFID
;
A
#
# COMPACT_ATOMS: atom_id res chain seq x y z
N MET A 1 2.69 7.24 -25.20
CA MET A 1 1.35 7.52 -24.64
C MET A 1 1.34 6.87 -23.27
N ARG A 2 0.96 7.51 -22.20
CA ARG A 2 0.96 6.85 -20.88
C ARG A 2 -0.30 6.02 -20.80
N PHE A 3 -0.18 4.72 -20.59
CA PHE A 3 -1.31 3.82 -20.47
C PHE A 3 -2.14 4.19 -19.22
N GLU A 4 -3.44 4.39 -19.37
CA GLU A 4 -4.34 4.73 -18.26
C GLU A 4 -5.48 3.74 -18.16
N LEU A 5 -5.73 3.26 -16.96
CA LEU A 5 -6.93 2.47 -16.63
C LEU A 5 -7.96 3.38 -15.96
N PRO A 6 -9.11 3.64 -16.61
CA PRO A 6 -10.11 4.59 -16.09
C PRO A 6 -10.73 4.16 -14.77
N ARG A 7 -10.98 2.84 -14.58
CA ARG A 7 -11.56 2.23 -13.38
C ARG A 7 -12.80 2.97 -12.83
N THR A 8 -13.63 3.49 -13.73
CA THR A 8 -14.76 4.36 -13.41
C THR A 8 -15.77 3.70 -12.46
N GLY A 9 -16.12 2.43 -12.68
CA GLY A 9 -17.05 1.69 -11.82
C GLY A 9 -16.57 1.57 -10.36
N VAL A 10 -15.27 1.35 -10.17
CA VAL A 10 -14.66 1.28 -8.83
C VAL A 10 -14.70 2.65 -8.14
N LEU A 11 -14.39 3.72 -8.88
CA LEU A 11 -14.46 5.09 -8.37
C LEU A 11 -15.89 5.48 -7.95
N GLU A 12 -16.88 5.05 -8.71
CA GLU A 12 -18.29 5.28 -8.38
C GLU A 12 -18.73 4.52 -7.13
N ALA A 13 -18.32 3.26 -7.00
CA ALA A 13 -18.63 2.43 -5.83
C ALA A 13 -18.04 3.03 -4.55
N ILE A 14 -16.75 3.37 -4.56
CA ILE A 14 -16.08 4.03 -3.41
C ILE A 14 -16.72 5.40 -3.12
N GLY A 15 -17.05 6.17 -4.17
CA GLY A 15 -17.68 7.47 -4.01
C GLY A 15 -19.06 7.41 -3.37
N ARG A 16 -19.86 6.38 -3.63
CA ARG A 16 -21.15 6.14 -2.96
C ARG A 16 -20.97 5.76 -1.48
N GLU A 17 -19.99 4.94 -1.19
CA GLU A 17 -19.68 4.54 0.20
C GLU A 17 -19.28 5.74 1.06
N LEU A 18 -18.53 6.70 0.51
CA LEU A 18 -18.17 7.94 1.18
C LEU A 18 -19.37 8.84 1.53
N GLU A 19 -20.52 8.65 0.92
CA GLU A 19 -21.74 9.38 1.25
C GLU A 19 -22.30 8.96 2.63
N SER A 20 -22.11 7.68 2.98
CA SER A 20 -22.59 7.09 4.25
C SER A 20 -21.51 6.94 5.32
N THR A 21 -20.24 6.90 4.91
CA THR A 21 -19.10 6.63 5.79
C THR A 21 -18.25 7.89 5.96
N PRO A 22 -18.17 8.47 7.16
CA PRO A 22 -17.49 9.76 7.34
C PRO A 22 -15.97 9.65 7.09
N VAL A 23 -15.32 8.61 7.58
CA VAL A 23 -13.88 8.39 7.36
C VAL A 23 -13.66 7.01 6.74
N LEU A 24 -12.86 6.93 5.69
CA LEU A 24 -12.60 5.70 4.96
C LEU A 24 -11.09 5.51 4.75
N LEU A 25 -10.57 4.36 5.17
CA LEU A 25 -9.20 3.95 4.89
C LEU A 25 -9.16 3.09 3.62
N LEU A 26 -8.51 3.57 2.57
CA LEU A 26 -8.24 2.78 1.36
C LEU A 26 -7.04 1.86 1.59
N VAL A 27 -7.23 0.56 1.39
CA VAL A 27 -6.17 -0.44 1.54
C VAL A 27 -5.89 -1.14 0.21
N ALA A 28 -4.62 -1.35 -0.07
CA ALA A 28 -4.14 -2.14 -1.20
C ALA A 28 -2.66 -2.49 -0.97
N PRO A 29 -2.10 -3.47 -1.67
CA PRO A 29 -0.66 -3.64 -1.74
C PRO A 29 0.04 -2.36 -2.23
N ARG A 30 1.35 -2.26 -2.00
CA ARG A 30 2.16 -1.21 -2.63
C ARG A 30 2.00 -1.31 -4.16
N GLY A 31 1.94 -0.17 -4.85
CA GLY A 31 1.67 -0.15 -6.30
C GLY A 31 0.22 -0.48 -6.69
N GLY A 32 -0.67 -0.81 -5.73
CA GLY A 32 -2.08 -1.14 -6.00
C GLY A 32 -2.98 0.04 -6.36
N GLY A 33 -2.45 1.27 -6.42
CA GLY A 33 -3.16 2.44 -6.94
C GLY A 33 -3.90 3.29 -5.92
N LYS A 34 -3.63 3.15 -4.60
CA LYS A 34 -4.28 3.96 -3.54
C LYS A 34 -4.24 5.46 -3.80
N SER A 35 -3.04 6.00 -4.01
CA SER A 35 -2.85 7.44 -4.30
C SER A 35 -3.53 7.87 -5.60
N HIS A 36 -3.52 6.99 -6.62
CA HIS A 36 -4.26 7.23 -7.86
C HIS A 36 -5.75 7.38 -7.59
N PHE A 37 -6.36 6.43 -6.85
CA PHE A 37 -7.78 6.51 -6.47
C PHE A 37 -8.09 7.73 -5.62
N LEU A 38 -7.21 8.05 -4.66
CA LEU A 38 -7.37 9.24 -3.81
C LEU A 38 -7.44 10.52 -4.66
N ASN A 39 -6.52 10.68 -5.63
CA ASN A 39 -6.50 11.82 -6.55
C ASN A 39 -7.78 11.87 -7.40
N ARG A 40 -8.21 10.75 -7.98
CA ARG A 40 -9.43 10.69 -8.82
C ARG A 40 -10.70 11.00 -8.01
N LEU A 41 -10.79 10.54 -6.76
CA LEU A 41 -11.91 10.89 -5.87
C LEU A 41 -11.91 12.39 -5.52
N PHE A 42 -10.74 12.97 -5.29
CA PHE A 42 -10.58 14.39 -5.07
C PHE A 42 -11.03 15.22 -6.30
N GLU A 43 -10.55 14.88 -7.50
CA GLU A 43 -10.96 15.53 -8.77
C GLU A 43 -12.48 15.45 -8.98
N ARG A 44 -13.07 14.27 -8.70
CA ARG A 44 -14.53 14.08 -8.77
C ARG A 44 -15.28 15.00 -7.79
N ASN A 45 -14.80 15.15 -6.56
CA ASN A 45 -15.39 16.05 -5.58
C ASN A 45 -15.29 17.51 -6.03
N GLN A 46 -14.15 17.90 -6.58
CA GLN A 46 -13.96 19.24 -7.17
C GLN A 46 -14.95 19.51 -8.30
N ALA A 47 -15.10 18.56 -9.24
CA ALA A 47 -16.04 18.68 -10.36
C ALA A 47 -17.50 18.82 -9.91
N ARG A 48 -17.84 18.26 -8.73
CA ARG A 48 -19.17 18.39 -8.10
C ARG A 48 -19.33 19.65 -7.25
N GLY A 49 -18.32 20.49 -7.15
CA GLY A 49 -18.32 21.68 -6.30
C GLY A 49 -18.30 21.37 -4.79
N THR A 50 -17.98 20.14 -4.39
CA THR A 50 -17.86 19.77 -2.98
C THR A 50 -16.57 20.34 -2.40
N PRO A 51 -16.62 21.16 -1.33
CA PRO A 51 -15.41 21.65 -0.68
C PRO A 51 -14.48 20.51 -0.31
N SER A 52 -13.26 20.51 -0.81
CA SER A 52 -12.32 19.41 -0.58
C SER A 52 -10.87 19.89 -0.63
N ALA A 53 -9.99 19.16 0.04
CA ALA A 53 -8.56 19.37 0.00
C ALA A 53 -7.85 18.03 -0.08
N LEU A 54 -6.75 17.99 -0.83
CA LEU A 54 -5.85 16.84 -0.93
C LEU A 54 -4.49 17.22 -0.38
N VAL A 55 -3.97 16.42 0.52
CA VAL A 55 -2.65 16.60 1.15
C VAL A 55 -1.86 15.31 1.06
N GLN A 56 -0.69 15.38 0.45
CA GLN A 56 0.34 14.34 0.51
C GLN A 56 1.18 14.60 1.75
N LEU A 57 1.19 13.66 2.69
CA LEU A 57 1.80 13.86 4.01
C LEU A 57 3.30 13.60 4.02
N GLU A 58 3.82 12.74 3.15
CA GLU A 58 5.25 12.41 3.09
C GLU A 58 6.16 13.64 2.99
N PRO A 59 5.95 14.59 2.06
CA PRO A 59 6.85 15.74 1.94
C PRO A 59 6.66 16.78 3.04
N VAL A 60 5.57 16.74 3.81
CA VAL A 60 5.19 17.80 4.75
C VAL A 60 5.26 17.40 6.21
N SER A 61 5.52 16.14 6.52
CA SER A 61 5.62 15.61 7.89
C SER A 61 7.01 15.76 8.52
N GLY A 62 7.87 16.63 7.98
CA GLY A 62 9.23 16.84 8.46
C GLY A 62 9.30 17.51 9.85
N SER A 63 8.32 18.33 10.23
CA SER A 63 8.15 18.89 11.58
C SER A 63 6.68 19.24 11.83
N PRO A 64 6.27 19.42 13.11
CA PRO A 64 4.92 19.90 13.46
C PRO A 64 4.57 21.24 12.79
N GLU A 65 5.51 22.16 12.72
CA GLU A 65 5.34 23.49 12.14
C GLU A 65 5.19 23.43 10.61
N THR A 66 6.01 22.60 9.95
CA THR A 66 5.90 22.37 8.51
C THR A 66 4.55 21.75 8.17
N LEU A 67 4.14 20.73 8.92
CA LEU A 67 2.86 20.06 8.75
C LEU A 67 1.69 21.04 8.93
N ASP A 68 1.69 21.84 10.00
CA ASP A 68 0.62 22.84 10.25
C ASP A 68 0.58 23.92 9.16
N SER A 69 1.72 24.40 8.72
CA SER A 69 1.83 25.40 7.66
C SER A 69 1.27 24.87 6.33
N GLU A 70 1.69 23.68 5.91
CA GLU A 70 1.29 23.09 4.64
C GLU A 70 -0.18 22.66 4.65
N LEU A 71 -0.68 22.08 5.74
CA LEU A 71 -2.11 21.79 5.90
C LEU A 71 -2.93 23.08 5.88
N SER A 72 -2.42 24.17 6.47
CA SER A 72 -3.06 25.48 6.41
C SER A 72 -3.11 26.03 4.99
N ARG A 73 -2.07 25.86 4.23
CA ARG A 73 -1.97 26.31 2.82
C ARG A 73 -2.90 25.50 1.90
N LEU A 74 -2.89 24.17 2.03
CA LEU A 74 -3.62 23.27 1.13
C LEU A 74 -5.09 23.06 1.52
N ALA A 75 -5.37 22.99 2.81
CA ALA A 75 -6.69 22.70 3.36
C ALA A 75 -7.30 23.87 4.14
N GLY A 76 -6.65 25.01 4.22
CA GLY A 76 -7.11 26.19 4.99
C GLY A 76 -8.57 26.58 4.79
N PRO A 77 -9.13 26.55 3.55
CA PRO A 77 -10.55 26.86 3.31
C PRO A 77 -11.54 25.94 3.98
N ILE A 78 -11.12 24.70 4.32
CA ILE A 78 -11.99 23.70 4.96
C ILE A 78 -11.64 23.44 6.43
N LEU A 79 -10.46 23.84 6.90
CA LEU A 79 -10.04 23.69 8.30
C LEU A 79 -10.75 24.69 9.21
N GLY A 80 -10.93 24.31 10.47
CA GLY A 80 -11.41 25.20 11.52
C GLY A 80 -10.43 26.35 11.82
N ARG A 81 -10.95 27.44 12.37
CA ARG A 81 -10.13 28.57 12.84
C ARG A 81 -9.92 28.44 14.33
N VAL A 82 -8.68 28.37 14.78
CA VAL A 82 -8.31 28.37 16.20
C VAL A 82 -7.39 29.55 16.44
N ALA A 83 -7.60 30.26 17.55
CA ALA A 83 -6.71 31.36 17.94
C ALA A 83 -5.30 30.80 18.24
N ALA A 84 -4.32 31.34 17.56
CA ALA A 84 -2.95 30.80 17.46
C ALA A 84 -2.03 31.17 18.64
N SER A 85 -2.49 31.81 19.72
CA SER A 85 -1.58 32.29 20.75
C SER A 85 -1.20 31.19 21.75
N GLY A 86 0.07 30.78 21.77
CA GLY A 86 0.67 29.96 22.83
C GLY A 86 0.41 28.45 22.77
N THR A 87 -0.28 27.95 21.74
CA THR A 87 -0.51 26.50 21.58
C THR A 87 0.58 25.91 20.66
N PRO A 88 1.16 24.73 21.01
CA PRO A 88 2.07 24.03 20.12
C PRO A 88 1.45 23.78 18.73
N ALA A 89 2.27 23.82 17.68
CA ALA A 89 1.81 23.71 16.29
C ALA A 89 0.98 22.45 16.04
N PHE A 90 1.41 21.31 16.55
CA PHE A 90 0.69 20.05 16.40
C PHE A 90 -0.68 20.06 17.07
N ASP A 91 -0.79 20.54 18.31
CA ASP A 91 -2.08 20.62 19.04
C ASP A 91 -3.04 21.62 18.37
N SER A 92 -2.51 22.73 17.85
CA SER A 92 -3.28 23.69 17.06
C SER A 92 -3.87 23.02 15.82
N LEU A 93 -3.04 22.26 15.10
CA LEU A 93 -3.47 21.51 13.93
C LEU A 93 -4.54 20.49 14.26
N LEU A 94 -4.38 19.69 15.32
CA LEU A 94 -5.38 18.69 15.74
C LEU A 94 -6.75 19.34 16.01
N ARG A 95 -6.78 20.48 16.74
CA ARG A 95 -8.01 21.22 16.98
C ARG A 95 -8.67 21.72 15.70
N ARG A 96 -7.88 22.20 14.73
CA ARG A 96 -8.38 22.70 13.45
C ARG A 96 -8.93 21.56 12.58
N LEU A 97 -8.29 20.40 12.61
CA LEU A 97 -8.78 19.18 11.95
C LEU A 97 -10.11 18.72 12.54
N ALA A 98 -10.23 18.69 13.87
CA ALA A 98 -11.44 18.30 14.56
C ALA A 98 -12.62 19.29 14.36
N GLN A 99 -12.32 20.55 14.09
CA GLN A 99 -13.30 21.62 13.87
C GLN A 99 -13.53 21.96 12.39
N ARG A 100 -13.04 21.12 11.46
CA ARG A 100 -13.18 21.38 10.03
C ARG A 100 -14.65 21.39 9.58
N ARG A 101 -14.92 21.99 8.44
CA ARG A 101 -16.27 22.05 7.87
C ARG A 101 -16.82 20.64 7.60
N ARG A 102 -17.94 20.30 8.22
CA ARG A 102 -18.55 18.95 8.12
C ARG A 102 -19.00 18.56 6.72
N ASN A 103 -19.30 19.52 5.84
CA ASN A 103 -19.66 19.29 4.44
C ASN A 103 -18.44 19.21 3.51
N ALA A 104 -17.23 19.35 4.03
CA ALA A 104 -15.99 19.24 3.28
C ALA A 104 -15.41 17.84 3.41
N THR A 105 -14.66 17.40 2.37
CA THR A 105 -13.93 16.13 2.38
C THR A 105 -12.43 16.39 2.39
N LEU A 106 -11.72 15.79 3.33
CA LEU A 106 -10.27 15.82 3.43
C LEU A 106 -9.67 14.52 2.87
N PHE A 107 -8.81 14.65 1.88
CA PHE A 107 -8.06 13.54 1.28
C PHE A 107 -6.63 13.58 1.81
N LEU A 108 -6.18 12.52 2.48
CA LEU A 108 -4.87 12.43 3.09
C LEU A 108 -4.11 11.21 2.54
N ASP A 109 -3.03 11.49 1.81
CA ASP A 109 -2.17 10.46 1.26
C ASP A 109 -1.03 10.17 2.24
N ASP A 110 -0.84 8.90 2.54
CA ASP A 110 0.21 8.33 3.40
C ASP A 110 0.19 8.84 4.85
N VAL A 111 -0.94 8.64 5.54
CA VAL A 111 -1.12 9.11 6.94
C VAL A 111 -0.11 8.50 7.94
N THR A 112 0.54 7.39 7.60
CA THR A 112 1.57 6.78 8.46
C THR A 112 2.80 7.65 8.65
N GLU A 113 3.05 8.61 7.77
CA GLU A 113 4.16 9.55 7.90
C GLU A 113 4.05 10.45 9.14
N ILE A 114 2.85 10.65 9.67
CA ILE A 114 2.62 11.38 10.93
C ILE A 114 3.37 10.74 12.12
N ARG A 115 3.66 9.44 12.07
CA ARG A 115 4.47 8.75 13.11
C ARG A 115 5.85 9.37 13.30
N THR A 116 6.43 9.96 12.26
CA THR A 116 7.76 10.59 12.32
C THR A 116 7.80 11.75 13.30
N LEU A 117 6.65 12.35 13.60
CA LEU A 117 6.55 13.46 14.56
C LEU A 117 6.80 13.02 16.01
N SER A 118 6.78 11.72 16.32
CA SER A 118 7.13 11.21 17.67
C SER A 118 8.56 11.52 18.12
N TYR A 119 9.44 11.87 17.17
CA TYR A 119 10.81 12.33 17.49
C TYR A 119 10.86 13.77 18.03
N TYR A 120 9.76 14.52 17.95
CA TYR A 120 9.70 15.90 18.43
C TYR A 120 9.26 15.95 19.90
N PRO A 121 9.96 16.74 20.76
CA PRO A 121 9.59 16.90 22.17
C PRO A 121 8.16 17.35 22.35
N GLY A 122 7.42 16.69 23.23
CA GLY A 122 6.03 17.02 23.53
C GLY A 122 5.01 16.49 22.52
N VAL A 123 5.43 15.76 21.49
CA VAL A 123 4.52 15.10 20.53
C VAL A 123 4.48 13.61 20.82
N GLU A 124 3.52 13.20 21.63
CA GLU A 124 3.26 11.82 22.00
C GLU A 124 2.12 11.24 21.18
N GLU A 125 2.25 9.99 20.74
CA GLU A 125 1.24 9.26 19.96
C GLU A 125 0.65 10.07 18.79
N PRO A 126 1.52 10.65 17.92
CA PRO A 126 1.07 11.63 16.93
C PRO A 126 0.06 11.05 15.95
N LEU A 127 0.23 9.80 15.54
CA LEU A 127 -0.68 9.16 14.59
C LEU A 127 -2.06 8.92 15.21
N ASP A 128 -2.13 8.43 16.43
CA ASP A 128 -3.38 8.13 17.13
C ASP A 128 -4.18 9.42 17.36
N LYS A 129 -3.53 10.47 17.84
CA LYS A 129 -4.14 11.79 18.03
C LYS A 129 -4.59 12.42 16.71
N PHE A 130 -3.80 12.25 15.66
CA PHE A 130 -4.14 12.75 14.33
C PHE A 130 -5.37 12.05 13.75
N ILE A 131 -5.43 10.72 13.80
CA ILE A 131 -6.58 9.94 13.33
C ILE A 131 -7.84 10.33 14.13
N ALA A 132 -7.78 10.41 15.46
CA ALA A 132 -8.91 10.84 16.29
C ALA A 132 -9.42 12.26 15.93
N ALA A 133 -8.51 13.19 15.64
CA ALA A 133 -8.87 14.53 15.19
C ALA A 133 -9.51 14.52 13.79
N VAL A 134 -9.04 13.67 12.90
CA VAL A 134 -9.62 13.48 11.56
C VAL A 134 -11.01 12.89 11.66
N GLU A 135 -11.25 11.88 12.48
CA GLU A 135 -12.59 11.28 12.69
C GLU A 135 -13.59 12.29 13.28
N SER A 136 -13.16 13.07 14.28
CA SER A 136 -14.01 14.08 14.91
C SER A 136 -14.45 15.18 13.95
N GLY A 137 -13.67 15.48 12.93
CA GLY A 137 -13.89 16.61 12.03
C GLY A 137 -14.84 16.34 10.86
N GLY A 138 -15.27 15.11 10.62
CA GLY A 138 -16.20 14.75 9.53
C GLY A 138 -15.54 13.98 8.39
N ARG A 139 -15.90 14.24 7.12
CA ARG A 139 -15.50 13.39 5.99
C ARG A 139 -14.00 13.40 5.69
N ALA A 140 -13.41 12.21 5.57
CA ALA A 140 -12.03 12.05 5.12
C ALA A 140 -11.82 10.73 4.37
N VAL A 141 -10.88 10.73 3.44
CA VAL A 141 -10.35 9.52 2.80
C VAL A 141 -8.87 9.45 3.10
N LEU A 142 -8.45 8.34 3.63
CA LEU A 142 -7.09 8.09 4.08
C LEU A 142 -6.44 7.03 3.22
N THR A 143 -5.16 7.19 2.93
CA THR A 143 -4.32 6.11 2.45
C THR A 143 -3.12 5.94 3.37
N SER A 144 -2.46 4.81 3.25
CA SER A 144 -1.23 4.51 3.96
C SER A 144 -0.31 3.67 3.09
N ARG A 145 0.99 3.91 3.22
CA ARG A 145 2.02 3.03 2.65
C ARG A 145 1.92 1.63 3.26
N PHE A 146 1.60 1.55 4.55
CA PHE A 146 1.40 0.33 5.32
C PHE A 146 -0.09 0.10 5.58
N SER A 147 -0.83 -0.19 4.52
CA SER A 147 -2.28 -0.24 4.53
C SER A 147 -2.84 -1.29 5.49
N TYR A 148 -2.27 -2.49 5.47
CA TYR A 148 -2.75 -3.59 6.29
C TYR A 148 -2.35 -3.43 7.76
N TRP A 149 -1.16 -2.86 8.01
CA TRP A 149 -0.76 -2.46 9.35
C TRP A 149 -1.71 -1.41 9.92
N MET A 150 -2.07 -0.37 9.13
CA MET A 150 -3.04 0.64 9.53
C MET A 150 -4.40 0.04 9.88
N ALA A 151 -4.92 -0.84 9.04
CA ALA A 151 -6.20 -1.50 9.28
C ALA A 151 -6.20 -2.35 10.57
N ARG A 152 -5.07 -3.00 10.89
CA ARG A 152 -4.92 -3.74 12.15
C ARG A 152 -4.77 -2.81 13.36
N ARG A 153 -4.04 -1.70 13.19
CA ARG A 153 -3.79 -0.72 14.27
C ARG A 153 -5.02 0.07 14.65
N PHE A 154 -5.90 0.33 13.69
CA PHE A 154 -7.14 1.10 13.85
C PHE A 154 -8.34 0.28 13.36
N PRO A 155 -8.74 -0.78 14.09
CA PRO A 155 -9.80 -1.70 13.65
C PRO A 155 -11.19 -1.05 13.59
N GLU A 156 -11.37 0.11 14.25
CA GLU A 156 -12.62 0.86 14.21
C GLU A 156 -12.78 1.72 12.94
N LEU A 157 -11.67 1.99 12.23
CA LEU A 157 -11.74 2.72 10.97
C LEU A 157 -12.41 1.85 9.89
N PRO A 158 -13.43 2.36 9.21
CA PRO A 158 -13.98 1.70 8.03
C PRO A 158 -12.89 1.53 6.95
N VAL A 159 -12.75 0.30 6.48
CA VAL A 159 -11.72 -0.09 5.50
C VAL A 159 -12.37 -0.42 4.16
N ARG A 160 -11.82 0.11 3.08
CA ARG A 160 -12.18 -0.26 1.72
C ARG A 160 -10.96 -0.76 0.95
N ALA A 161 -10.99 -2.00 0.52
CA ALA A 161 -9.97 -2.50 -0.39
C ALA A 161 -10.13 -1.84 -1.77
N VAL A 162 -9.02 -1.30 -2.30
CA VAL A 162 -8.95 -0.94 -3.72
C VAL A 162 -8.90 -2.25 -4.51
N PRO A 163 -9.87 -2.52 -5.38
CA PRO A 163 -9.91 -3.77 -6.12
C PRO A 163 -8.64 -3.99 -6.94
N ARG A 164 -8.25 -5.23 -7.10
CA ARG A 164 -7.19 -5.61 -8.03
C ARG A 164 -7.64 -5.29 -9.45
N VAL A 165 -6.68 -4.99 -10.32
CA VAL A 165 -6.95 -4.83 -11.75
C VAL A 165 -7.46 -6.15 -12.31
N SER A 166 -8.60 -6.10 -12.99
CA SER A 166 -9.26 -7.28 -13.53
C SER A 166 -9.06 -7.39 -15.05
N SER A 167 -9.23 -8.59 -15.58
CA SER A 167 -9.19 -8.85 -17.04
C SER A 167 -10.15 -7.99 -17.84
N PRO A 168 -11.44 -7.80 -17.44
CA PRO A 168 -12.35 -6.91 -18.17
C PRO A 168 -11.86 -5.46 -18.24
N GLU A 169 -11.29 -4.91 -17.16
CA GLU A 169 -10.74 -3.55 -17.16
C GLU A 169 -9.57 -3.40 -18.15
N LEU A 170 -8.71 -4.41 -18.23
CA LEU A 170 -7.59 -4.44 -19.18
C LEU A 170 -8.06 -4.61 -20.62
N ALA A 171 -9.07 -5.47 -20.85
CA ALA A 171 -9.66 -5.67 -22.17
C ALA A 171 -10.36 -4.39 -22.68
N GLU A 172 -11.08 -3.67 -21.81
CA GLU A 172 -11.70 -2.38 -22.11
C GLU A 172 -10.65 -1.32 -22.49
N ALA A 173 -9.48 -1.38 -21.85
CA ALA A 173 -8.34 -0.52 -22.15
C ALA A 173 -7.53 -0.97 -23.40
N GLY A 174 -7.94 -2.05 -24.08
CA GLY A 174 -7.31 -2.53 -25.32
C GLY A 174 -6.06 -3.41 -25.11
N VAL A 175 -5.82 -3.90 -23.89
CA VAL A 175 -4.68 -4.77 -23.61
C VAL A 175 -4.93 -6.16 -24.22
N SER A 176 -4.03 -6.61 -25.08
CA SER A 176 -3.99 -7.99 -25.56
C SER A 176 -3.67 -8.95 -24.40
N ASP A 177 -4.21 -10.17 -24.45
CA ASP A 177 -4.03 -11.18 -23.38
C ASP A 177 -4.37 -10.65 -21.97
N SER A 178 -5.48 -9.91 -21.87
CA SER A 178 -5.91 -9.22 -20.64
C SER A 178 -6.04 -10.16 -19.44
N GLU A 179 -6.45 -11.42 -19.63
CA GLU A 179 -6.58 -12.41 -18.55
C GLU A 179 -5.21 -12.81 -18.01
N LEU A 180 -4.26 -13.10 -18.89
CA LEU A 180 -2.91 -13.45 -18.48
C LEU A 180 -2.19 -12.23 -17.89
N THR A 181 -2.40 -11.01 -18.43
CA THR A 181 -1.84 -9.77 -17.88
C THR A 181 -2.35 -9.50 -16.46
N ALA A 182 -3.66 -9.66 -16.20
CA ALA A 182 -4.24 -9.52 -14.88
C ALA A 182 -3.61 -10.52 -13.89
N SER A 183 -3.47 -11.78 -14.31
CA SER A 183 -2.91 -12.83 -13.48
C SER A 183 -1.40 -12.63 -13.24
N ALA A 184 -0.64 -12.34 -14.29
CA ALA A 184 0.82 -12.10 -14.22
C ALA A 184 1.18 -10.90 -13.36
N SER A 185 0.37 -9.85 -13.36
CA SER A 185 0.52 -8.68 -12.48
C SER A 185 0.01 -8.91 -11.05
N ALA A 186 -0.58 -10.09 -10.77
CA ALA A 186 -1.38 -10.33 -9.56
C ALA A 186 -2.46 -9.26 -9.33
N GLY A 187 -2.93 -8.59 -10.39
CA GLY A 187 -3.86 -7.47 -10.35
C GLY A 187 -3.33 -6.21 -9.67
N ILE A 188 -2.01 -6.10 -9.43
CA ILE A 188 -1.39 -4.89 -8.87
C ILE A 188 -1.23 -3.87 -10.00
N LEU A 189 -1.79 -2.67 -9.79
CA LEU A 189 -1.94 -1.65 -10.84
C LEU A 189 -0.61 -1.29 -11.54
N VAL A 190 0.45 -1.03 -10.77
CA VAL A 190 1.76 -0.66 -11.33
C VAL A 190 2.35 -1.76 -12.19
N HIS A 191 2.18 -3.02 -11.81
CA HIS A 191 2.66 -4.17 -12.58
C HIS A 191 1.82 -4.37 -13.84
N ALA A 192 0.48 -4.28 -13.72
CA ALA A 192 -0.42 -4.40 -14.87
C ALA A 192 -0.14 -3.34 -15.94
N ILE A 193 0.05 -2.08 -15.53
CA ILE A 193 0.43 -0.99 -16.44
C ILE A 193 1.79 -1.27 -17.08
N SER A 194 2.80 -1.69 -16.32
CA SER A 194 4.14 -1.97 -16.85
C SER A 194 4.14 -3.09 -17.89
N ILE A 195 3.38 -4.16 -17.64
CA ILE A 195 3.23 -5.27 -18.60
C ILE A 195 2.49 -4.78 -19.86
N ALA A 196 1.37 -4.04 -19.70
CA ALA A 196 0.60 -3.52 -20.83
C ALA A 196 1.44 -2.58 -21.71
N GLU A 197 2.16 -1.63 -21.13
CA GLU A 197 3.06 -0.74 -21.87
C GLU A 197 4.17 -1.54 -22.58
N SER A 198 4.73 -2.57 -21.95
CA SER A 198 5.76 -3.43 -22.56
C SER A 198 5.21 -4.23 -23.76
N LEU A 199 3.93 -4.65 -23.72
CA LEU A 199 3.24 -5.28 -24.85
C LEU A 199 3.04 -4.28 -26.00
N GLU A 200 2.60 -3.05 -25.72
CA GLU A 200 2.49 -1.97 -26.73
C GLU A 200 3.84 -1.64 -27.36
N GLU A 201 4.93 -1.73 -26.59
CA GLU A 201 6.31 -1.55 -27.06
C GLU A 201 6.85 -2.75 -27.85
N GLY A 202 6.03 -3.79 -28.09
CA GLY A 202 6.37 -4.92 -28.96
C GLY A 202 7.01 -6.11 -28.26
N ALA A 203 6.74 -6.35 -26.98
CA ALA A 203 7.27 -7.52 -26.26
C ALA A 203 6.78 -8.87 -26.78
N GLY A 204 5.74 -8.92 -27.58
CA GLY A 204 5.23 -10.11 -28.28
C GLY A 204 4.37 -11.05 -27.43
N SER A 205 4.62 -11.19 -26.12
CA SER A 205 3.80 -11.98 -25.19
C SER A 205 3.88 -11.41 -23.78
N VAL A 206 2.91 -11.76 -22.92
CA VAL A 206 2.90 -11.38 -21.49
C VAL A 206 4.11 -11.92 -20.75
N GLU A 207 4.53 -13.14 -21.05
CA GLU A 207 5.75 -13.74 -20.51
C GLU A 207 6.99 -12.91 -20.86
N SER A 208 7.15 -12.56 -22.13
CA SER A 208 8.27 -11.74 -22.61
C SER A 208 8.22 -10.33 -22.01
N ALA A 209 7.02 -9.75 -21.88
CA ALA A 209 6.82 -8.45 -21.25
C ALA A 209 7.22 -8.48 -19.76
N LEU A 210 6.74 -9.47 -19.00
CA LEU A 210 7.08 -9.61 -17.59
C LEU A 210 8.59 -9.87 -17.39
N ALA A 211 9.18 -10.74 -18.22
CA ALA A 211 10.63 -11.01 -18.17
C ALA A 211 11.47 -9.75 -18.49
N ARG A 212 11.03 -8.95 -19.46
CA ARG A 212 11.64 -7.65 -19.78
C ARG A 212 11.54 -6.68 -18.63
N GLU A 213 10.36 -6.55 -18.01
CA GLU A 213 10.11 -5.63 -16.90
C GLU A 213 10.80 -6.07 -15.59
N LEU A 214 11.07 -7.36 -15.40
CA LEU A 214 11.88 -7.90 -14.30
C LEU A 214 13.39 -7.91 -14.60
N SER A 215 13.82 -7.60 -15.82
CA SER A 215 15.23 -7.48 -16.18
C SER A 215 15.85 -6.19 -15.62
N PRO A 216 17.20 -6.13 -15.45
CA PRO A 216 17.87 -4.91 -14.99
C PRO A 216 17.49 -3.68 -15.82
N GLY A 217 16.95 -2.66 -15.16
CA GLY A 217 16.45 -1.43 -15.78
C GLY A 217 14.98 -1.47 -16.23
N GLY A 218 14.28 -2.60 -16.05
CA GLY A 218 12.83 -2.68 -16.22
C GLY A 218 12.07 -1.94 -15.12
N ARG A 219 10.83 -1.57 -15.40
CA ARG A 219 10.00 -0.77 -14.46
C ARG A 219 9.63 -1.55 -13.20
N ILE A 220 9.23 -2.82 -13.36
CA ILE A 220 8.90 -3.70 -12.23
C ILE A 220 10.16 -4.00 -11.40
N GLU A 221 11.29 -4.22 -12.05
CA GLU A 221 12.57 -4.41 -11.36
C GLU A 221 12.94 -3.19 -10.51
N ALA A 222 12.81 -1.99 -11.06
CA ALA A 222 13.11 -0.74 -10.36
C ALA A 222 12.16 -0.52 -9.15
N GLU A 223 10.87 -0.81 -9.31
CA GLU A 223 9.86 -0.72 -8.23
C GLU A 223 10.14 -1.73 -7.11
N CYS A 224 10.41 -2.99 -7.43
CA CYS A 224 10.75 -4.03 -6.45
C CYS A 224 12.04 -3.69 -5.69
N ARG A 225 13.06 -3.24 -6.39
CA ARG A 225 14.33 -2.79 -5.80
C ARG A 225 14.12 -1.63 -4.87
N ALA A 226 13.38 -0.59 -5.29
CA ALA A 226 13.08 0.57 -4.47
C ALA A 226 12.30 0.17 -3.21
N THR A 227 11.29 -0.69 -3.36
CA THR A 227 10.48 -1.22 -2.25
C THR A 227 11.35 -1.90 -1.20
N LEU A 228 12.19 -2.86 -1.59
CA LEU A 228 13.04 -3.55 -0.63
C LEU A 228 14.11 -2.64 -0.04
N SER A 229 14.74 -1.77 -0.84
CA SER A 229 15.75 -0.85 -0.34
C SER A 229 15.17 0.10 0.70
N GLU A 230 14.03 0.72 0.44
CA GLU A 230 13.38 1.64 1.36
C GLU A 230 12.98 0.98 2.68
N LEU A 231 12.33 -0.19 2.58
CA LEU A 231 11.79 -0.85 3.75
C LEU A 231 12.87 -1.55 4.57
N LEU A 232 13.77 -2.30 3.93
CA LEU A 232 14.78 -3.07 4.65
C LEU A 232 15.87 -2.21 5.28
N HIS A 233 16.24 -1.06 4.70
CA HIS A 233 17.25 -0.18 5.32
C HIS A 233 16.79 0.39 6.68
N ARG A 234 15.50 0.50 6.91
CA ARG A 234 14.92 0.94 8.18
C ARG A 234 14.81 -0.19 9.21
N ALA A 235 15.03 -1.45 8.80
CA ALA A 235 14.87 -2.61 9.67
C ALA A 235 16.06 -2.80 10.62
N ARG A 236 15.77 -3.01 11.88
CA ARG A 236 16.77 -3.62 12.78
C ARG A 236 16.98 -5.07 12.33
N GLY A 237 18.23 -5.43 11.99
CA GLY A 237 18.54 -6.77 11.49
C GLY A 237 18.29 -6.96 9.99
N TYR A 238 18.59 -5.96 9.18
CA TYR A 238 18.49 -5.95 7.72
C TYR A 238 18.87 -7.28 7.05
N GLY A 239 20.06 -7.84 7.37
CA GLY A 239 20.50 -9.12 6.80
C GLY A 239 19.60 -10.29 7.16
N ALA A 240 19.07 -10.34 8.39
CA ALA A 240 18.17 -11.39 8.82
C ALA A 240 16.79 -11.28 8.14
N CYS A 241 16.23 -10.08 8.03
CA CYS A 241 15.00 -9.84 7.28
C CYS A 241 15.16 -10.27 5.81
N LYS A 242 16.28 -9.94 5.18
CA LYS A 242 16.60 -10.38 3.82
C LYS A 242 16.66 -11.91 3.72
N THR A 243 17.32 -12.60 4.67
CA THR A 243 17.37 -14.06 4.69
C THR A 243 15.98 -14.68 4.85
N VAL A 244 15.13 -14.11 5.72
CA VAL A 244 13.74 -14.56 5.87
C VAL A 244 12.96 -14.42 4.57
N LEU A 245 13.08 -13.29 3.88
CA LEU A 245 12.43 -13.08 2.57
C LEU A 245 12.93 -14.06 1.52
N HIS A 246 14.23 -14.38 1.49
CA HIS A 246 14.76 -15.40 0.57
C HIS A 246 14.13 -16.76 0.84
N VAL A 247 14.08 -17.20 2.09
CA VAL A 247 13.45 -18.47 2.46
C VAL A 247 11.97 -18.52 2.04
N LEU A 248 11.23 -17.43 2.27
CA LEU A 248 9.83 -17.34 1.87
C LEU A 248 9.66 -17.20 0.34
N SER A 249 10.64 -16.63 -0.37
CA SER A 249 10.57 -16.59 -1.84
C SER A 249 10.71 -17.95 -2.47
N ASP A 250 11.54 -18.83 -1.92
CA ASP A 250 11.69 -20.20 -2.37
C ASP A 250 10.45 -21.04 -2.09
N GLU A 251 9.90 -20.94 -0.88
CA GLU A 251 8.70 -21.67 -0.46
C GLU A 251 7.81 -20.81 0.43
N GLU A 252 6.61 -20.52 -0.02
CA GLU A 252 5.57 -19.83 0.76
C GLU A 252 4.76 -20.80 1.63
N GLY A 253 3.97 -20.23 2.53
CA GLY A 253 3.10 -21.01 3.41
C GLY A 253 3.84 -21.75 4.51
N LEU A 254 5.06 -21.33 4.84
CA LEU A 254 5.82 -21.85 5.95
C LEU A 254 5.29 -21.34 7.29
N LYS A 255 5.33 -22.20 8.33
CA LYS A 255 5.08 -21.81 9.71
C LYS A 255 6.33 -21.18 10.34
N LEU A 256 6.16 -20.45 11.44
CA LEU A 256 7.28 -19.85 12.19
C LEU A 256 8.44 -20.82 12.45
N SER A 257 8.15 -22.03 12.93
CA SER A 257 9.19 -23.03 13.23
C SER A 257 9.94 -23.51 11.98
N GLU A 258 9.26 -23.57 10.84
CA GLU A 258 9.86 -23.97 9.56
C GLU A 258 10.77 -22.86 9.01
N VAL A 259 10.33 -21.60 9.08
CA VAL A 259 11.17 -20.45 8.73
C VAL A 259 12.39 -20.38 9.65
N ALA A 260 12.20 -20.45 10.98
CA ALA A 260 13.27 -20.39 11.96
C ALA A 260 14.36 -21.45 11.72
N ARG A 261 13.96 -22.68 11.42
CA ARG A 261 14.90 -23.77 11.08
C ARG A 261 15.71 -23.47 9.81
N ARG A 262 15.07 -22.88 8.77
CA ARG A 262 15.74 -22.61 7.47
C ARG A 262 16.68 -21.41 7.54
N VAL A 263 16.37 -20.42 8.39
CA VAL A 263 17.27 -19.28 8.61
C VAL A 263 18.32 -19.53 9.71
N ASP A 264 18.35 -20.75 10.27
CA ASP A 264 19.24 -21.16 11.35
C ASP A 264 19.19 -20.20 12.57
N ARG A 265 17.97 -19.94 13.05
CA ARG A 265 17.71 -19.05 14.18
C ARG A 265 16.65 -19.62 15.13
N THR A 266 16.58 -19.04 16.33
CA THR A 266 15.51 -19.41 17.28
C THR A 266 14.14 -18.90 16.80
N PRO A 267 13.05 -19.61 17.12
CA PRO A 267 11.71 -19.12 16.81
C PRO A 267 11.40 -17.72 17.37
N GLY A 268 11.93 -17.38 18.54
CA GLY A 268 11.75 -16.06 19.16
C GLY A 268 12.34 -14.94 18.28
N SER A 269 13.63 -15.03 17.94
CA SER A 269 14.27 -14.01 17.09
C SER A 269 13.68 -13.97 15.68
N THR A 270 13.27 -15.11 15.14
CA THR A 270 12.63 -15.16 13.81
C THR A 270 11.25 -14.49 13.82
N ARG A 271 10.50 -14.62 14.93
CA ARG A 271 9.20 -13.94 15.10
C ARG A 271 9.34 -12.43 15.00
N ASP A 272 10.39 -11.84 15.58
CA ASP A 272 10.59 -10.39 15.55
C ASP A 272 10.86 -9.89 14.12
N TYR A 273 11.62 -10.63 13.32
CA TYR A 273 11.84 -10.29 11.90
C TYR A 273 10.56 -10.45 11.07
N LEU A 274 9.81 -11.53 11.29
CA LEU A 274 8.54 -11.76 10.59
C LEU A 274 7.49 -10.69 10.96
N ARG A 275 7.40 -10.32 12.25
CA ARG A 275 6.52 -9.24 12.70
C ARG A 275 6.86 -7.93 12.00
N TRP A 276 8.14 -7.59 11.94
CA TRP A 276 8.57 -6.37 11.27
C TRP A 276 8.23 -6.40 9.78
N LEU A 277 8.47 -7.52 9.09
CA LEU A 277 8.12 -7.69 7.66
C LEU A 277 6.61 -7.59 7.42
N GLU A 278 5.79 -8.05 8.38
CA GLU A 278 4.34 -7.90 8.36
C GLU A 278 3.90 -6.45 8.61
N GLU A 279 4.56 -5.74 9.53
CA GLU A 279 4.27 -4.32 9.83
C GLU A 279 4.52 -3.40 8.64
N VAL A 280 5.45 -3.76 7.77
CA VAL A 280 5.73 -3.01 6.54
C VAL A 280 5.02 -3.58 5.30
N ASP A 281 4.03 -4.44 5.50
CA ASP A 281 3.19 -5.05 4.45
C ASP A 281 3.98 -5.79 3.34
N LEU A 282 5.17 -6.32 3.65
CA LEU A 282 5.92 -7.19 2.73
C LEU A 282 5.40 -8.63 2.73
N ILE A 283 5.01 -9.11 3.91
CA ILE A 283 4.42 -10.44 4.09
C ILE A 283 3.08 -10.34 4.81
N ALA A 284 2.30 -11.39 4.69
CA ALA A 284 1.02 -11.56 5.39
C ALA A 284 0.94 -12.93 6.05
N ILE A 285 0.16 -13.02 7.13
CA ILE A 285 -0.10 -14.27 7.83
C ILE A 285 -1.50 -14.75 7.46
N ARG A 286 -1.61 -16.02 7.02
CA ARG A 286 -2.87 -16.75 6.83
C ARG A 286 -2.76 -18.11 7.50
N GLU A 287 -3.65 -18.44 8.41
CA GLU A 287 -3.64 -19.73 9.12
C GLU A 287 -2.28 -20.08 9.73
N LYS A 288 -1.63 -19.10 10.37
CA LYS A 288 -0.28 -19.21 10.96
C LYS A 288 0.84 -19.54 9.97
N ARG A 289 0.64 -19.25 8.69
CA ARG A 289 1.60 -19.43 7.61
C ARG A 289 1.90 -18.09 6.94
N TYR A 290 3.13 -17.91 6.47
CA TYR A 290 3.64 -16.64 5.93
C TYR A 290 3.67 -16.65 4.41
N TYR A 291 3.22 -15.56 3.80
CA TYR A 291 3.11 -15.36 2.34
C TYR A 291 3.58 -13.96 1.96
N PHE A 292 4.12 -13.80 0.77
CA PHE A 292 4.32 -12.45 0.22
C PHE A 292 2.97 -11.76 -0.04
N VAL A 293 2.91 -10.46 0.22
CA VAL A 293 1.75 -9.61 -0.14
C VAL A 293 1.70 -9.39 -1.65
N ASP A 294 2.87 -9.22 -2.26
CA ASP A 294 3.06 -9.06 -3.68
C ASP A 294 3.77 -10.29 -4.28
N PRO A 295 3.05 -11.12 -5.07
CA PRO A 295 3.64 -12.29 -5.72
C PRO A 295 4.76 -11.94 -6.74
N VAL A 296 4.68 -10.78 -7.40
CA VAL A 296 5.70 -10.33 -8.35
C VAL A 296 6.99 -9.95 -7.62
N LEU A 297 6.88 -9.31 -6.45
CA LEU A 297 8.02 -9.05 -5.56
C LEU A 297 8.67 -10.36 -5.09
N ARG A 298 7.89 -11.40 -4.85
CA ARG A 298 8.41 -12.75 -4.56
C ARG A 298 9.26 -13.27 -5.71
N VAL A 299 8.76 -13.22 -6.95
CA VAL A 299 9.51 -13.64 -8.15
C VAL A 299 10.81 -12.84 -8.29
N TRP A 300 10.72 -11.52 -8.14
CA TRP A 300 11.88 -10.65 -8.15
C TRP A 300 12.91 -11.04 -7.08
N THR A 301 12.44 -11.35 -5.86
CA THR A 301 13.32 -11.78 -4.76
C THR A 301 14.06 -13.06 -5.13
N ARG A 302 13.39 -14.05 -5.73
CA ARG A 302 14.03 -15.29 -6.21
C ARG A 302 15.09 -15.03 -7.27
N ILE A 303 14.80 -14.15 -8.24
CA ILE A 303 15.72 -13.80 -9.33
C ILE A 303 17.00 -13.17 -8.77
N TYR A 304 16.88 -12.21 -7.86
CA TYR A 304 17.98 -11.38 -7.39
C TYR A 304 18.62 -11.84 -6.06
N ALA A 305 18.06 -12.86 -5.41
CA ALA A 305 18.58 -13.39 -4.15
C ALA A 305 19.85 -14.21 -4.27
N ARG A 306 20.19 -14.68 -5.46
CA ARG A 306 21.27 -15.66 -5.69
C ARG A 306 22.70 -15.09 -5.58
N GLY A 307 22.86 -13.81 -5.25
CA GLY A 307 24.15 -13.18 -5.02
C GLY A 307 24.99 -12.86 -6.27
N THR A 308 24.58 -13.36 -7.44
CA THR A 308 25.14 -13.04 -8.75
C THR A 308 24.09 -12.32 -9.59
N PRO A 309 24.48 -11.37 -10.47
CA PRO A 309 23.54 -10.76 -11.40
C PRO A 309 22.85 -11.84 -12.22
N PRO A 310 21.49 -11.82 -12.32
CA PRO A 310 20.76 -12.83 -13.07
C PRO A 310 21.04 -12.72 -14.57
N GLY A 311 21.19 -13.87 -15.23
CA GLY A 311 21.19 -13.96 -16.68
C GLY A 311 19.77 -13.88 -17.25
N LYS A 312 19.66 -13.60 -18.55
CA LYS A 312 18.35 -13.55 -19.23
C LYS A 312 17.58 -14.87 -19.12
N ASP A 313 18.28 -15.99 -19.19
CA ASP A 313 17.66 -17.32 -19.09
C ASP A 313 17.19 -17.65 -17.67
N ASP A 314 17.89 -17.12 -16.65
CA ASP A 314 17.45 -17.27 -15.26
C ASP A 314 16.14 -16.50 -15.01
N ILE A 315 16.05 -15.26 -15.51
CA ILE A 315 14.84 -14.44 -15.42
C ILE A 315 13.68 -15.13 -16.13
N ARG A 316 13.90 -15.61 -17.36
CA ARG A 316 12.87 -16.30 -18.15
C ARG A 316 12.36 -17.53 -17.41
N ARG A 317 13.24 -18.39 -16.91
CA ARG A 317 12.86 -19.60 -16.16
C ARG A 317 12.03 -19.30 -14.92
N GLU A 318 12.37 -18.25 -14.16
CA GLU A 318 11.59 -17.87 -12.98
C GLU A 318 10.21 -17.30 -13.36
N VAL A 319 10.12 -16.56 -14.48
CA VAL A 319 8.85 -16.05 -15.02
C VAL A 319 7.97 -17.21 -15.54
N GLU A 320 8.52 -18.14 -16.31
CA GLU A 320 7.82 -19.35 -16.78
C GLU A 320 7.23 -20.12 -15.59
N GLY A 321 8.07 -20.45 -14.60
CA GLY A 321 7.61 -21.16 -13.40
C GLY A 321 6.59 -20.40 -12.58
N TYR A 322 6.64 -19.06 -12.57
CA TYR A 322 5.61 -18.23 -11.94
C TYR A 322 4.29 -18.33 -12.70
N LEU A 323 4.31 -18.15 -14.03
CA LEU A 323 3.10 -18.16 -14.87
C LEU A 323 2.41 -19.54 -14.88
N GLU A 324 3.18 -20.64 -14.82
CA GLU A 324 2.62 -21.98 -14.69
C GLU A 324 1.86 -22.21 -13.37
N GLY A 325 2.29 -21.54 -12.30
CA GLY A 325 1.74 -21.68 -10.96
C GLY A 325 0.66 -20.67 -10.56
N ILE A 326 0.38 -19.66 -11.41
CA ILE A 326 -0.59 -18.62 -11.03
C ILE A 326 -2.04 -19.09 -11.14
N THR A 327 -2.83 -18.69 -10.14
CA THR A 327 -4.28 -18.82 -10.21
C THR A 327 -4.86 -17.56 -10.85
N PRO A 328 -5.82 -17.66 -11.78
CA PRO A 328 -6.48 -16.48 -12.37
C PRO A 328 -6.99 -15.54 -11.29
N VAL A 329 -6.74 -14.24 -11.47
CA VAL A 329 -7.32 -13.21 -10.59
C VAL A 329 -8.84 -13.25 -10.74
N PRO A 330 -9.61 -13.50 -9.68
CA PRO A 330 -11.05 -13.52 -9.77
C PRO A 330 -11.56 -12.20 -10.36
N VAL A 331 -12.49 -12.27 -11.30
CA VAL A 331 -13.25 -11.10 -11.73
C VAL A 331 -13.87 -10.51 -10.47
N ALA A 332 -13.63 -9.22 -10.20
CA ALA A 332 -14.14 -8.57 -9.01
C ALA A 332 -15.66 -8.76 -8.93
N SER A 333 -16.10 -9.68 -8.07
CA SER A 333 -17.50 -9.74 -7.67
C SER A 333 -17.78 -8.46 -6.87
N GLU A 334 -18.99 -7.91 -6.98
CA GLU A 334 -19.40 -6.70 -6.25
C GLU A 334 -19.24 -6.82 -4.71
N ASN A 335 -19.10 -8.04 -4.22
CA ASN A 335 -18.73 -8.36 -2.83
C ASN A 335 -17.21 -8.53 -2.73
N LEU A 336 -16.53 -7.42 -2.56
CA LEU A 336 -15.10 -7.37 -2.27
C LEU A 336 -14.84 -7.92 -0.87
N GLU A 337 -14.78 -9.23 -0.74
CA GLU A 337 -14.04 -9.79 0.38
C GLU A 337 -12.59 -9.31 0.23
N PRO A 338 -12.03 -8.66 1.25
CA PRO A 338 -10.63 -8.29 1.20
C PRO A 338 -9.84 -9.59 0.94
N VAL A 339 -8.93 -9.56 -0.04
CA VAL A 339 -8.01 -10.68 -0.34
C VAL A 339 -7.20 -11.11 0.90
N PHE A 340 -7.28 -10.31 1.93
CA PHE A 340 -6.93 -10.60 3.30
C PHE A 340 -8.19 -10.48 4.14
N THR A 341 -8.76 -11.58 4.59
CA THR A 341 -9.58 -11.58 5.79
C THR A 341 -8.69 -10.98 6.86
N LEU A 342 -8.98 -9.73 7.26
CA LEU A 342 -8.33 -9.17 8.46
C LEU A 342 -8.62 -10.18 9.56
N PRO A 343 -7.63 -10.82 10.19
CA PRO A 343 -7.90 -11.68 11.33
C PRO A 343 -8.67 -10.82 12.33
N ALA A 344 -9.73 -11.40 12.90
CA ALA A 344 -10.42 -10.77 14.02
C ALA A 344 -9.35 -10.30 15.01
N PRO A 345 -9.48 -9.09 15.60
CA PRO A 345 -8.47 -8.55 16.50
C PRO A 345 -8.22 -9.57 17.60
N GLN A 346 -7.13 -10.31 17.51
CA GLN A 346 -6.64 -11.06 18.64
C GLN A 346 -6.10 -10.00 19.60
N ARG A 347 -6.83 -9.75 20.69
CA ARG A 347 -6.27 -9.11 21.87
C ARG A 347 -5.13 -10.00 22.36
N GLU A 348 -3.95 -9.82 21.78
CA GLU A 348 -2.75 -10.30 22.41
C GLU A 348 -2.40 -9.26 23.48
N ASP A 349 -2.47 -9.73 24.73
CA ASP A 349 -1.97 -9.04 25.89
C ASP A 349 -0.56 -8.53 25.58
N PHE A 350 -0.41 -7.21 25.51
CA PHE A 350 0.87 -6.55 25.58
C PHE A 350 1.38 -6.78 27.00
N ILE A 351 2.13 -7.84 27.20
CA ILE A 351 2.97 -7.99 28.39
C ILE A 351 4.17 -7.07 28.12
N ASP A 352 4.36 -6.14 29.05
CA ASP A 352 5.37 -5.09 29.17
C ASP A 352 6.82 -5.51 28.78
#